data_23d59de68b81092b5902eec16d8fd107
#
_entry.id   23d59de68b81092b5902eec16d8fd107
#
_cell.length_a   1.000
_cell.length_b   1.000
_cell.length_c   1.000
_cell.angle_alpha   90.00
_cell.angle_beta   90.00
_cell.angle_gamma   90.00
#
_symmetry.space_group_name_H-M   'P 1'
#
loop_
_entity.id
_entity.type
_entity.pdbx_description
1 polymer ?
#
loop_
_entity_poly.entity_id
_entity_poly.type
_entity_poly.pdbx_seq_one_letter_code
_entity_poly.pdbx_strand_id
1 'polypeptide(L)'
;NWRKAVGTKKNEQKHGSNQNQRSSRYRLSSSVVPRQAKVSVTVDPEKSDKFKGTVTYRLEIKSSRKTIELHCDGLKVNRPRVRSKNGDIEGTLEQNVPNQRLLLTFEKPLPIGSIELQMSFNGKLRKDLRGLYLAKSGNKRFAFTQLEAADARRFFPCFDEPSMKIRLTLEVTTAESHTVISNSSIEKTNKTKGNRKTVRFKETPPLSTYLF
;
A
#
# COMPACT_ATOMS: atom_id res chain seq x y z
N ASN A 1 -63.88 39.00 -1.59
CA ASN A 1 -63.06 39.46 -0.46
C ASN A 1 -62.66 38.27 0.40
N TRP A 2 -61.49 37.75 0.21
CA TRP A 2 -60.65 37.26 1.27
C TRP A 2 -59.33 36.75 0.66
N ARG A 3 -58.27 37.59 0.65
CA ARG A 3 -56.90 37.13 0.44
C ARG A 3 -56.34 36.77 1.81
N LYS A 4 -55.94 35.51 1.99
CA LYS A 4 -55.01 35.12 3.06
C LYS A 4 -53.72 34.62 2.42
N ALA A 5 -52.65 35.29 2.75
CA ALA A 5 -51.28 34.95 2.41
C ALA A 5 -50.90 33.61 3.04
N VAL A 6 -50.40 32.69 2.24
CA VAL A 6 -49.71 31.48 2.69
C VAL A 6 -48.21 31.70 2.54
N GLY A 7 -47.56 31.91 3.66
CA GLY A 7 -46.10 32.00 3.71
C GLY A 7 -45.47 30.63 3.44
N THR A 8 -44.80 30.52 2.34
CA THR A 8 -43.92 29.36 2.03
C THR A 8 -42.62 29.49 2.83
N LYS A 9 -42.50 28.68 3.87
CA LYS A 9 -41.21 28.44 4.52
C LYS A 9 -40.36 27.64 3.56
N LYS A 10 -39.28 28.24 3.06
CA LYS A 10 -38.20 27.53 2.34
C LYS A 10 -37.50 26.62 3.34
N ASN A 11 -37.69 25.33 3.17
CA ASN A 11 -36.84 24.30 3.79
C ASN A 11 -35.56 24.24 2.97
N GLU A 12 -34.53 24.99 3.33
CA GLU A 12 -33.18 24.77 2.86
C GLU A 12 -32.60 23.52 3.53
N GLN A 13 -32.68 22.43 2.81
CA GLN A 13 -32.16 21.15 3.25
C GLN A 13 -30.63 21.19 3.27
N LYS A 14 -30.08 20.93 4.46
CA LYS A 14 -28.68 20.64 4.71
C LYS A 14 -28.25 19.34 4.00
N HIS A 15 -28.03 19.38 2.68
CA HIS A 15 -27.53 18.22 1.92
C HIS A 15 -25.99 18.22 1.74
N GLY A 16 -25.28 19.30 2.13
CA GLY A 16 -23.83 19.43 1.92
C GLY A 16 -22.94 18.66 2.91
N SER A 17 -23.40 18.44 4.16
CA SER A 17 -22.54 17.88 5.22
C SER A 17 -22.38 16.35 5.18
N ASN A 18 -23.37 15.62 4.65
CA ASN A 18 -23.35 14.15 4.65
C ASN A 18 -22.52 13.53 3.52
N GLN A 19 -22.34 14.21 2.39
CA GLN A 19 -21.51 13.68 1.29
C GLN A 19 -20.02 13.83 1.60
N ASN A 20 -19.59 14.92 2.24
CA ASN A 20 -18.20 15.10 2.65
C ASN A 20 -17.79 14.15 3.78
N GLN A 21 -18.67 13.83 4.71
CA GLN A 21 -18.39 12.83 5.76
C GLN A 21 -18.37 11.40 5.21
N ARG A 22 -19.21 11.05 4.24
CA ARG A 22 -19.17 9.74 3.57
C ARG A 22 -17.92 9.55 2.73
N SER A 23 -17.47 10.57 1.99
CA SER A 23 -16.25 10.48 1.19
C SER A 23 -14.99 10.30 2.05
N SER A 24 -14.91 10.92 3.22
CA SER A 24 -13.79 10.78 4.16
C SER A 24 -13.70 9.38 4.77
N ARG A 25 -14.82 8.66 4.88
CA ARG A 25 -14.84 7.29 5.43
C ARG A 25 -14.17 6.26 4.51
N TYR A 26 -14.17 6.48 3.20
CA TYR A 26 -13.65 5.53 2.22
C TYR A 26 -12.29 5.94 1.64
N ARG A 27 -11.88 7.19 1.80
CA ARG A 27 -10.61 7.68 1.25
C ARG A 27 -9.56 7.88 2.33
N LEU A 28 -8.30 7.68 1.93
CA LEU A 28 -7.14 8.03 2.74
C LEU A 28 -6.98 9.56 2.82
N SER A 29 -6.28 10.03 3.85
CA SER A 29 -6.03 11.46 4.03
C SER A 29 -5.17 12.03 2.90
N SER A 30 -5.65 13.11 2.28
CA SER A 30 -4.89 13.86 1.26
C SER A 30 -3.71 14.65 1.83
N SER A 31 -3.55 14.69 3.15
CA SER A 31 -2.41 15.32 3.83
C SER A 31 -1.17 14.42 3.90
N VAL A 32 -1.28 13.15 3.50
CA VAL A 32 -0.17 12.22 3.33
C VAL A 32 -0.10 11.84 1.86
N VAL A 33 0.93 12.30 1.17
CA VAL A 33 1.05 12.08 -0.27
C VAL A 33 2.21 11.12 -0.53
N PRO A 34 1.96 9.89 -1.00
CA PRO A 34 3.02 8.98 -1.40
C PRO A 34 3.66 9.48 -2.71
N ARG A 35 5.00 9.53 -2.74
CA ARG A 35 5.79 9.94 -3.90
C ARG A 35 6.51 8.77 -4.55
N GLN A 36 7.13 7.94 -3.72
CA GLN A 36 7.88 6.77 -4.14
C GLN A 36 7.65 5.62 -3.17
N ALA A 37 7.72 4.39 -3.67
CA ALA A 37 7.78 3.19 -2.85
C ALA A 37 8.85 2.24 -3.38
N LYS A 38 9.63 1.66 -2.48
CA LYS A 38 10.49 0.52 -2.73
C LYS A 38 9.87 -0.69 -2.04
N VAL A 39 9.52 -1.70 -2.82
CA VAL A 39 9.00 -2.99 -2.34
C VAL A 39 10.07 -4.04 -2.52
N SER A 40 10.53 -4.64 -1.43
CA SER A 40 11.46 -5.79 -1.48
C SER A 40 10.72 -7.01 -0.97
N VAL A 41 10.64 -8.06 -1.77
CA VAL A 41 9.92 -9.29 -1.43
C VAL A 41 10.82 -10.51 -1.57
N THR A 42 10.67 -11.43 -0.65
CA THR A 42 11.28 -12.77 -0.70
C THR A 42 10.16 -13.79 -0.89
N VAL A 43 10.18 -14.49 -2.01
CA VAL A 43 9.18 -15.49 -2.39
C VAL A 43 9.83 -16.65 -3.14
N ASP A 44 9.42 -17.87 -2.83
CA ASP A 44 9.82 -19.08 -3.55
C ASP A 44 8.58 -19.99 -3.63
N PRO A 45 7.79 -19.88 -4.72
CA PRO A 45 6.53 -20.58 -4.84
C PRO A 45 6.68 -22.10 -4.91
N GLU A 46 7.84 -22.63 -5.31
CA GLU A 46 8.09 -24.06 -5.33
C GLU A 46 8.31 -24.64 -3.94
N LYS A 47 8.87 -23.85 -3.01
CA LYS A 47 9.20 -24.30 -1.65
C LYS A 47 8.14 -23.94 -0.63
N SER A 48 7.41 -22.85 -0.82
CA SER A 48 6.50 -22.32 0.20
C SER A 48 5.34 -21.51 -0.41
N ASP A 49 4.21 -21.52 0.28
CA ASP A 49 3.10 -20.59 0.02
C ASP A 49 3.23 -19.27 0.80
N LYS A 50 4.32 -19.07 1.56
CA LYS A 50 4.56 -17.87 2.35
C LYS A 50 5.55 -16.96 1.63
N PHE A 51 5.36 -15.66 1.82
CA PHE A 51 6.30 -14.63 1.40
C PHE A 51 6.52 -13.61 2.53
N LYS A 52 7.62 -12.89 2.45
CA LYS A 52 7.94 -11.79 3.37
C LYS A 52 8.54 -10.64 2.59
N GLY A 53 8.39 -9.45 3.10
CA GLY A 53 8.94 -8.27 2.44
C GLY A 53 9.09 -7.08 3.36
N THR A 54 9.63 -6.03 2.78
CA THR A 54 9.67 -4.69 3.34
C THR A 54 9.13 -3.72 2.31
N VAL A 55 8.48 -2.67 2.77
CA VAL A 55 8.13 -1.52 1.95
C VAL A 55 8.70 -0.27 2.59
N THR A 56 9.33 0.55 1.76
CA THR A 56 9.86 1.86 2.14
C THR A 56 9.22 2.91 1.25
N TYR A 57 8.53 3.87 1.86
CA TYR A 57 7.88 4.99 1.19
C TYR A 57 8.65 6.28 1.39
N ARG A 58 8.76 7.09 0.34
CA ARG A 58 8.97 8.52 0.48
C ARG A 58 7.59 9.19 0.45
N LEU A 59 7.24 9.84 1.55
CA LEU A 59 5.96 10.51 1.76
C LEU A 59 6.18 12.02 1.90
N GLU A 60 5.21 12.79 1.42
CA GLU A 60 5.10 14.22 1.67
C GLU A 60 3.99 14.45 2.69
N ILE A 61 4.35 15.00 3.85
CA ILE A 61 3.41 15.34 4.92
C ILE A 61 3.02 16.81 4.79
N LYS A 62 1.75 17.10 4.51
CA LYS A 62 1.25 18.46 4.30
C LYS A 62 0.80 19.16 5.59
N SER A 63 0.47 18.41 6.62
CA SER A 63 0.08 18.93 7.93
C SER A 63 0.58 18.03 9.03
N SER A 64 1.08 18.63 10.12
CA SER A 64 1.60 17.89 11.29
C SER A 64 0.54 16.90 11.83
N ARG A 65 0.96 15.69 12.11
CA ARG A 65 0.07 14.58 12.52
C ARG A 65 0.82 13.49 13.25
N LYS A 66 0.10 12.74 14.07
CA LYS A 66 0.64 11.55 14.73
C LYS A 66 0.28 10.24 14.04
N THR A 67 -0.52 10.27 12.98
CA THR A 67 -1.03 9.04 12.36
C THR A 67 -0.85 9.02 10.86
N ILE A 68 -0.59 7.83 10.32
CA ILE A 68 -0.66 7.53 8.88
C ILE A 68 -1.58 6.34 8.70
N GLU A 69 -2.53 6.43 7.78
CA GLU A 69 -3.43 5.36 7.42
C GLU A 69 -3.10 4.84 6.03
N LEU A 70 -3.07 3.50 5.90
CA LEU A 70 -2.85 2.77 4.65
C LEU A 70 -3.93 1.69 4.48
N HIS A 71 -3.94 1.06 3.32
CA HIS A 71 -4.70 -0.17 3.07
C HIS A 71 -3.82 -1.39 3.32
N CYS A 72 -4.40 -2.42 3.94
CA CYS A 72 -3.75 -3.70 4.20
C CYS A 72 -4.81 -4.79 4.38
N ASP A 73 -4.67 -5.92 3.69
CA ASP A 73 -5.58 -7.05 3.82
C ASP A 73 -4.82 -8.37 3.81
N GLY A 74 -5.04 -9.19 4.84
CA GLY A 74 -4.46 -10.53 4.95
C GLY A 74 -2.94 -10.59 5.17
N LEU A 75 -2.29 -9.46 5.49
CA LEU A 75 -0.86 -9.38 5.78
C LEU A 75 -0.61 -9.18 7.27
N LYS A 76 0.45 -9.77 7.79
CA LYS A 76 0.99 -9.44 9.11
C LYS A 76 2.07 -8.37 8.94
N VAL A 77 1.80 -7.16 9.41
CA VAL A 77 2.70 -6.01 9.33
C VAL A 77 3.41 -5.81 10.66
N ASN A 78 4.67 -5.38 10.62
CA ASN A 78 5.48 -5.14 11.81
C ASN A 78 6.42 -3.94 11.59
N ARG A 79 6.86 -3.36 12.72
CA ARG A 79 7.93 -2.36 12.83
C ARG A 79 7.75 -1.15 11.92
N PRO A 80 6.64 -0.41 12.03
CA PRO A 80 6.53 0.87 11.34
C PRO A 80 7.54 1.85 11.96
N ARG A 81 8.38 2.43 11.10
CA ARG A 81 9.39 3.41 11.49
C ARG A 81 9.39 4.55 10.48
N VAL A 82 9.39 5.76 10.98
CA VAL A 82 9.62 6.96 10.17
C VAL A 82 11.05 7.43 10.38
N ARG A 83 11.76 7.60 9.27
CA ARG A 83 13.04 8.31 9.24
C ARG A 83 12.81 9.73 8.76
N SER A 84 13.30 10.70 9.52
CA SER A 84 13.21 12.12 9.20
C SER A 84 14.55 12.80 9.44
N LYS A 85 14.65 14.08 9.06
CA LYS A 85 15.84 14.90 9.35
C LYS A 85 16.11 15.03 10.86
N ASN A 86 15.07 14.88 11.68
CA ASN A 86 15.12 15.02 13.15
C ASN A 86 15.32 13.68 13.88
N GLY A 87 15.69 12.61 13.15
CA GLY A 87 15.90 11.26 13.68
C GLY A 87 14.76 10.30 13.34
N ASP A 88 14.93 9.07 13.82
CA ASP A 88 13.98 7.98 13.61
C ASP A 88 12.86 8.04 14.67
N ILE A 89 11.62 7.78 14.26
CA ILE A 89 10.44 7.72 15.11
C ILE A 89 9.79 6.35 14.92
N GLU A 90 9.80 5.55 15.98
CA GLU A 90 9.10 4.27 16.00
C GLU A 90 7.59 4.51 16.10
N GLY A 91 6.81 3.63 15.48
CA GLY A 91 5.36 3.67 15.52
C GLY A 91 4.76 2.37 16.01
N THR A 92 3.55 2.46 16.51
CA THR A 92 2.65 1.34 16.74
C THR A 92 1.71 1.17 15.56
N LEU A 93 1.06 0.02 15.45
CA LEU A 93 0.11 -0.25 14.38
C LEU A 93 -1.14 -0.93 14.89
N GLU A 94 -2.27 -0.61 14.26
CA GLU A 94 -3.55 -1.25 14.46
C GLU A 94 -4.13 -1.64 13.10
N GLN A 95 -4.59 -2.89 12.95
CA GLN A 95 -5.25 -3.37 11.73
C GLN A 95 -6.76 -3.41 11.91
N ASN A 96 -7.48 -2.66 11.12
CA ASN A 96 -8.93 -2.75 10.99
C ASN A 96 -9.27 -3.70 9.83
N VAL A 97 -9.37 -4.99 10.14
CA VAL A 97 -9.59 -6.04 9.15
C VAL A 97 -10.88 -5.86 8.35
N PRO A 98 -12.05 -5.54 8.93
CA PRO A 98 -13.28 -5.33 8.17
C PRO A 98 -13.18 -4.22 7.12
N ASN A 99 -12.42 -3.17 7.40
CA ASN A 99 -12.23 -2.04 6.51
C ASN A 99 -10.95 -2.13 5.65
N GLN A 100 -10.16 -3.19 5.83
CA GLN A 100 -8.87 -3.39 5.16
C GLN A 100 -7.91 -2.21 5.35
N ARG A 101 -7.89 -1.65 6.56
CA ARG A 101 -7.09 -0.47 6.93
C ARG A 101 -5.99 -0.86 7.91
N LEU A 102 -4.89 -0.13 7.81
CA LEU A 102 -3.76 -0.16 8.72
C LEU A 102 -3.54 1.25 9.23
N LEU A 103 -3.76 1.46 10.51
CA LEU A 103 -3.46 2.71 11.19
C LEU A 103 -2.11 2.62 11.86
N LEU A 104 -1.20 3.52 11.51
CA LEU A 104 0.09 3.70 12.16
C LEU A 104 -0.01 4.90 13.09
N THR A 105 0.45 4.76 14.33
CA THR A 105 0.47 5.84 15.34
C THR A 105 1.89 6.04 15.83
N PHE A 106 2.35 7.30 15.86
CA PHE A 106 3.68 7.70 16.26
C PHE A 106 3.62 8.51 17.58
N GLU A 107 4.59 8.33 18.44
CA GLU A 107 4.65 9.02 19.74
C GLU A 107 4.74 10.54 19.56
N LYS A 108 5.52 11.00 18.59
CA LYS A 108 5.71 12.41 18.27
C LYS A 108 5.00 12.78 16.97
N PRO A 109 4.55 14.03 16.82
CA PRO A 109 4.01 14.52 15.55
C PRO A 109 5.06 14.37 14.46
N LEU A 110 4.64 13.85 13.31
CA LEU A 110 5.46 13.78 12.11
C LEU A 110 5.70 15.19 11.56
N PRO A 111 6.94 15.50 11.16
CA PRO A 111 7.26 16.82 10.61
C PRO A 111 6.58 17.03 9.27
N ILE A 112 6.25 18.28 8.96
CA ILE A 112 5.79 18.69 7.62
C ILE A 112 6.96 18.55 6.65
N GLY A 113 6.67 18.11 5.42
CA GLY A 113 7.66 17.87 4.37
C GLY A 113 7.93 16.39 4.13
N SER A 114 9.10 16.10 3.57
CA SER A 114 9.47 14.74 3.15
C SER A 114 9.94 13.89 4.31
N ILE A 115 9.34 12.70 4.43
CA ILE A 115 9.75 11.64 5.37
C ILE A 115 9.90 10.31 4.64
N GLU A 116 10.63 9.39 5.26
CA GLU A 116 10.71 8.00 4.83
C GLU A 116 9.98 7.11 5.84
N LEU A 117 8.96 6.38 5.39
CA LEU A 117 8.22 5.41 6.18
C LEU A 117 8.64 4.01 5.76
N GLN A 118 9.12 3.20 6.69
CA GLN A 118 9.51 1.81 6.47
C GLN A 118 8.70 0.87 7.36
N MET A 119 8.33 -0.29 6.81
CA MET A 119 7.71 -1.39 7.56
C MET A 119 8.01 -2.73 6.91
N SER A 120 7.98 -3.80 7.71
CA SER A 120 8.07 -5.17 7.21
C SER A 120 6.70 -5.84 7.22
N PHE A 121 6.52 -6.81 6.32
CA PHE A 121 5.28 -7.56 6.22
C PHE A 121 5.53 -9.03 5.85
N ASN A 122 4.56 -9.87 6.22
CA ASN A 122 4.52 -11.28 5.84
C ASN A 122 3.13 -11.60 5.31
N GLY A 123 3.06 -12.48 4.31
CA GLY A 123 1.81 -12.91 3.72
C GLY A 123 1.87 -14.36 3.26
N LYS A 124 0.74 -14.82 2.74
CA LYS A 124 0.63 -16.12 2.05
C LYS A 124 0.22 -15.88 0.60
N LEU A 125 0.80 -16.65 -0.32
CA LEU A 125 0.37 -16.71 -1.71
C LEU A 125 -1.09 -17.14 -1.75
N ARG A 126 -1.94 -16.30 -2.27
CA ARG A 126 -3.39 -16.51 -2.31
C ARG A 126 -3.75 -17.57 -3.34
N LYS A 127 -4.96 -18.11 -3.23
CA LYS A 127 -5.49 -19.13 -4.16
C LYS A 127 -6.69 -18.63 -4.97
N ASP A 128 -7.13 -17.39 -4.70
CA ASP A 128 -8.31 -16.75 -5.29
C ASP A 128 -7.95 -15.77 -6.43
N LEU A 129 -6.73 -15.87 -6.98
CA LEU A 129 -6.22 -15.06 -8.09
C LEU A 129 -6.24 -13.54 -7.82
N ARG A 130 -6.04 -13.13 -6.56
CA ARG A 130 -6.01 -11.73 -6.13
C ARG A 130 -4.78 -11.42 -5.30
N GLY A 131 -4.26 -10.18 -5.40
CA GLY A 131 -3.02 -9.81 -4.72
C GLY A 131 -1.83 -10.57 -5.28
N LEU A 132 -0.92 -11.04 -4.42
CA LEU A 132 0.14 -11.98 -4.79
C LEU A 132 -0.39 -13.40 -4.58
N TYR A 133 -0.53 -14.16 -5.66
CA TYR A 133 -1.19 -15.46 -5.64
C TYR A 133 -0.33 -16.59 -6.25
N LEU A 134 -0.70 -17.81 -5.89
CA LEU A 134 -0.10 -19.05 -6.37
C LEU A 134 -0.86 -19.58 -7.58
N ALA A 135 -0.17 -19.80 -8.68
CA ALA A 135 -0.66 -20.57 -9.81
C ALA A 135 0.11 -21.89 -9.95
N LYS A 136 -0.52 -22.88 -10.58
CA LYS A 136 0.07 -24.20 -10.85
C LYS A 136 -0.13 -24.55 -12.31
N SER A 137 0.89 -25.19 -12.92
CA SER A 137 0.81 -25.80 -14.23
C SER A 137 1.59 -27.11 -14.19
N GLY A 138 0.88 -28.24 -14.25
CA GLY A 138 1.44 -29.54 -13.94
C GLY A 138 2.06 -29.55 -12.52
N ASN A 139 3.30 -29.99 -12.42
CA ASN A 139 4.04 -30.02 -11.15
C ASN A 139 4.76 -28.70 -10.82
N LYS A 140 4.68 -27.67 -11.68
CA LYS A 140 5.34 -26.38 -11.47
C LYS A 140 4.43 -25.42 -10.74
N ARG A 141 5.04 -24.57 -9.93
CA ARG A 141 4.35 -23.55 -9.14
C ARG A 141 4.91 -22.17 -9.48
N PHE A 142 4.02 -21.19 -9.57
CA PHE A 142 4.34 -19.82 -9.97
C PHE A 142 3.69 -18.85 -8.97
N ALA A 143 4.31 -17.67 -8.81
CA ALA A 143 3.72 -16.55 -8.10
C ALA A 143 3.44 -15.43 -9.09
N PHE A 144 2.20 -14.93 -9.11
CA PHE A 144 1.76 -13.82 -9.95
C PHE A 144 1.06 -12.76 -9.12
N THR A 145 1.00 -11.54 -9.65
CA THR A 145 0.19 -10.47 -9.10
C THR A 145 -1.05 -10.24 -9.96
N GLN A 146 -2.20 -10.03 -9.30
CA GLN A 146 -3.41 -9.48 -9.88
C GLN A 146 -3.97 -8.46 -8.88
N LEU A 147 -3.85 -7.17 -9.18
CA LEU A 147 -4.03 -6.10 -8.20
C LEU A 147 -5.22 -5.19 -8.52
N GLU A 148 -5.85 -5.35 -9.69
CA GLU A 148 -7.09 -4.64 -10.04
C GLU A 148 -8.28 -5.26 -9.30
N ALA A 149 -9.25 -4.47 -8.78
CA ALA A 149 -9.22 -3.02 -8.76
C ALA A 149 -8.54 -2.43 -7.51
N ALA A 150 -8.47 -3.18 -6.39
CA ALA A 150 -8.00 -2.72 -5.08
C ALA A 150 -7.35 -3.88 -4.30
N ASP A 151 -6.58 -4.70 -4.98
CA ASP A 151 -5.96 -5.90 -4.41
C ASP A 151 -4.44 -5.75 -4.17
N ALA A 152 -3.86 -4.56 -4.45
CA ALA A 152 -2.48 -4.28 -4.10
C ALA A 152 -2.24 -4.37 -2.58
N ARG A 153 -3.22 -4.00 -1.77
CA ARG A 153 -3.25 -4.13 -0.30
C ARG A 153 -3.10 -5.56 0.21
N ARG A 154 -3.27 -6.56 -0.66
CA ARG A 154 -3.10 -8.00 -0.38
C ARG A 154 -1.72 -8.51 -0.73
N PHE A 155 -0.92 -7.68 -1.39
CA PHE A 155 0.47 -7.95 -1.71
C PHE A 155 1.42 -7.22 -0.74
N PHE A 156 1.20 -5.94 -0.49
CA PHE A 156 1.98 -5.13 0.45
C PHE A 156 1.12 -4.01 1.05
N PRO A 157 1.42 -3.50 2.26
CA PRO A 157 0.71 -2.37 2.84
C PRO A 157 0.88 -1.14 1.95
N CYS A 158 -0.21 -0.54 1.45
CA CYS A 158 -0.11 0.51 0.43
C CYS A 158 -1.22 1.57 0.48
N PHE A 159 -0.98 2.67 -0.23
CA PHE A 159 -1.97 3.71 -0.52
C PHE A 159 -2.77 3.28 -1.75
N ASP A 160 -3.68 2.33 -1.56
CA ASP A 160 -4.38 1.63 -2.63
C ASP A 160 -5.59 2.42 -3.15
N GLU A 161 -5.31 3.61 -3.67
CA GLU A 161 -6.26 4.48 -4.34
C GLU A 161 -5.75 4.85 -5.73
N PRO A 162 -6.55 4.70 -6.81
CA PRO A 162 -6.11 4.97 -8.18
C PRO A 162 -5.56 6.39 -8.42
N SER A 163 -6.04 7.36 -7.63
CA SER A 163 -5.58 8.75 -7.70
C SER A 163 -4.21 8.99 -7.05
N MET A 164 -3.78 8.09 -6.15
CA MET A 164 -2.49 8.19 -5.45
C MET A 164 -1.40 7.50 -6.27
N LYS A 165 -1.03 8.11 -7.41
CA LYS A 165 0.01 7.57 -8.29
C LYS A 165 1.39 7.74 -7.66
N ILE A 166 2.18 6.67 -7.68
CA ILE A 166 3.52 6.62 -7.10
C ILE A 166 4.53 6.00 -8.07
N ARG A 167 5.79 6.33 -7.92
CA ARG A 167 6.91 5.64 -8.56
C ARG A 167 7.26 4.42 -7.72
N LEU A 168 7.38 3.27 -8.36
CA LEU A 168 7.64 1.99 -7.69
C LEU A 168 8.97 1.39 -8.14
N THR A 169 9.74 0.88 -7.18
CA THR A 169 10.90 0.03 -7.39
C THR A 169 10.63 -1.33 -6.75
N LEU A 170 10.79 -2.40 -7.52
CA LEU A 170 10.65 -3.77 -7.04
C LEU A 170 11.99 -4.46 -6.89
N GLU A 171 12.18 -5.16 -5.79
CA GLU A 171 13.25 -6.14 -5.60
C GLU A 171 12.64 -7.50 -5.23
N VAL A 172 12.98 -8.53 -5.98
CA VAL A 172 12.50 -9.90 -5.71
C VAL A 172 13.69 -10.82 -5.41
N THR A 173 13.67 -11.41 -4.22
CA THR A 173 14.60 -12.48 -3.86
C THR A 173 13.91 -13.83 -3.98
N THR A 174 14.47 -14.71 -4.83
CA THR A 174 13.88 -16.02 -5.14
C THR A 174 14.97 -17.05 -5.44
N ALA A 175 14.60 -18.29 -5.78
CA ALA A 175 15.57 -19.30 -6.26
C ALA A 175 16.30 -18.84 -7.52
N GLU A 176 17.56 -19.24 -7.70
CA GLU A 176 18.39 -18.82 -8.85
C GLU A 176 17.78 -19.26 -10.19
N SER A 177 17.10 -20.40 -10.21
CA SER A 177 16.44 -20.96 -11.40
C SER A 177 15.19 -20.21 -11.85
N HIS A 178 14.57 -19.40 -10.99
CA HIS A 178 13.32 -18.72 -11.33
C HIS A 178 13.54 -17.52 -12.25
N THR A 179 12.67 -17.34 -13.21
CA THR A 179 12.56 -16.09 -13.99
C THR A 179 11.67 -15.11 -13.23
N VAL A 180 12.09 -13.84 -13.16
CA VAL A 180 11.32 -12.76 -12.54
C VAL A 180 11.04 -11.69 -13.59
N ILE A 181 9.77 -11.29 -13.69
CA ILE A 181 9.28 -10.28 -14.65
C ILE A 181 8.51 -9.23 -13.87
N SER A 182 8.61 -7.97 -14.27
CA SER A 182 7.88 -6.83 -13.69
C SER A 182 7.61 -5.74 -14.72
N ASN A 183 7.02 -4.63 -14.30
CA ASN A 183 6.59 -3.50 -15.13
C ASN A 183 7.75 -2.70 -15.78
N SER A 184 8.98 -2.90 -15.32
CA SER A 184 10.16 -2.18 -15.83
C SER A 184 11.30 -3.15 -16.11
N SER A 185 12.32 -2.68 -16.83
CA SER A 185 13.51 -3.50 -17.12
C SER A 185 14.31 -3.80 -15.86
N ILE A 186 15.02 -4.92 -15.88
CA ILE A 186 15.95 -5.29 -14.82
C ILE A 186 17.07 -4.24 -14.75
N GLU A 187 17.33 -3.73 -13.56
CA GLU A 187 18.46 -2.85 -13.28
C GLU A 187 19.68 -3.66 -12.87
N LYS A 188 19.49 -4.66 -11.99
CA LYS A 188 20.56 -5.47 -11.44
C LYS A 188 20.06 -6.83 -10.97
N THR A 189 20.90 -7.86 -11.15
CA THR A 189 20.73 -9.18 -10.56
C THR A 189 21.93 -9.53 -9.71
N ASN A 190 21.75 -9.87 -8.45
CA ASN A 190 22.80 -10.29 -7.55
C ASN A 190 22.52 -11.72 -7.05
N LYS A 191 23.52 -12.59 -7.09
CA LYS A 191 23.46 -13.87 -6.41
C LYS A 191 23.52 -13.67 -4.90
N THR A 192 22.76 -14.47 -4.18
CA THR A 192 22.71 -14.46 -2.71
C THR A 192 22.93 -15.86 -2.15
N LYS A 193 23.21 -15.98 -0.85
CA LYS A 193 23.44 -17.27 -0.19
C LYS A 193 22.26 -18.23 -0.40
N GLY A 194 22.56 -19.54 -0.45
CA GLY A 194 21.55 -20.60 -0.52
C GLY A 194 20.92 -20.78 -1.91
N ASN A 195 21.69 -20.66 -2.97
CA ASN A 195 21.25 -20.84 -4.37
C ASN A 195 20.06 -19.94 -4.74
N ARG A 196 20.17 -18.67 -4.37
CA ARG A 196 19.14 -17.64 -4.58
C ARG A 196 19.72 -16.44 -5.32
N LYS A 197 18.83 -15.65 -5.90
CA LYS A 197 19.16 -14.35 -6.48
C LYS A 197 18.19 -13.28 -6.02
N THR A 198 18.65 -12.04 -6.04
CA THR A 198 17.82 -10.84 -5.92
C THR A 198 17.85 -10.11 -7.25
N VAL A 199 16.67 -9.93 -7.84
CA VAL A 199 16.45 -9.17 -9.06
C VAL A 199 15.86 -7.83 -8.67
N ARG A 200 16.54 -6.75 -9.02
CA ARG A 200 16.06 -5.38 -8.86
C ARG A 200 15.64 -4.83 -10.20
N PHE A 201 14.49 -4.19 -10.24
CA PHE A 201 13.94 -3.52 -11.40
C PHE A 201 14.14 -2.00 -11.32
N LYS A 202 14.21 -1.35 -12.47
CA LYS A 202 14.23 0.12 -12.54
C LYS A 202 12.95 0.71 -11.99
N GLU A 203 13.03 1.95 -11.51
CA GLU A 203 11.85 2.67 -11.03
C GLU A 203 10.86 2.88 -12.17
N THR A 204 9.57 2.68 -11.89
CA THR A 204 8.49 2.92 -12.85
C THR A 204 8.19 4.42 -13.00
N PRO A 205 7.54 4.85 -14.08
CA PRO A 205 6.78 6.10 -14.06
C PRO A 205 5.74 6.12 -12.93
N PRO A 206 5.18 7.29 -12.57
CA PRO A 206 4.09 7.34 -11.61
C PRO A 206 2.87 6.55 -12.11
N LEU A 207 2.49 5.49 -11.38
CA LEU A 207 1.36 4.63 -11.71
C LEU A 207 0.50 4.34 -10.49
N SER A 208 -0.73 3.91 -10.73
CA SER A 208 -1.63 3.43 -9.69
C SER A 208 -1.19 2.06 -9.21
N THR A 209 -1.40 1.76 -7.93
CA THR A 209 -0.98 0.49 -7.30
C THR A 209 -1.53 -0.74 -7.99
N TYR A 210 -2.72 -0.68 -8.57
CA TYR A 210 -3.33 -1.81 -9.27
C TYR A 210 -2.63 -2.23 -10.57
N LEU A 211 -1.74 -1.39 -11.09
CA LEU A 211 -0.95 -1.67 -12.30
C LEU A 211 0.41 -2.31 -12.00
N PHE A 212 0.77 -2.49 -10.72
CA PHE A 212 2.09 -2.96 -10.27
C PHE A 212 2.26 -4.48 -10.26
#